data_399f8913d0d6b130355eb73abe341639
#
_entry.id   399f8913d0d6b130355eb73abe341639
#
_cell.length_a   1.000
_cell.length_b   1.000
_cell.length_c   1.000
_cell.angle_alpha   90.00
_cell.angle_beta   90.00
_cell.angle_gamma   90.00
#
_symmetry.space_group_name_H-M   'P 1'
#
loop_
_entity.id
_entity.type
_entity.pdbx_description
1 polymer ?
#
loop_
_entity_poly.entity_id
_entity_poly.type
_entity_poly.pdbx_seq_one_letter_code
_entity_poly.pdbx_strand_id
1 'polypeptide(L)'
;MPTITPQIVTLNTQVKTAPSVSQLQQSGAIISTGGTTLAAGASLYCGNLAAVTAILSAPLAITSLAWLAGVVTATVSADLELAVGQTFTTTIAGATPAAYNGTFVATVATTTTFTYSLATNPGTETVAGTYTPNNAAFVNNAAMTFFAQGNTLGVYVLELGPVTSSSNAITALQSWITTNSSPQQFYAYLIPPSWDTNAAATLNTVTKNYASPTGTTYFFVTTTLTNVSLYAANKAVFALVPSPTKASTEEQAAQPFYQWLVNNPGPGNVLAPMAYRYGYGVTPWLQQGNASSIQSVLSAFGNLILTGAQGGISTATLFKGTTMDGAQAAFWYGVDYFQIQVAQALSAVVIEGSNTQPPLLYNQAGVNTLQATAEQIASDAVAYGCAESVTINAVPFATYIAEFPANYGNGIYDGLSATLTGQSGFLSVTFNLTAVAFPT
;
A
#
# COMPACT_ATOMS: atom_id res chain seq x y z
N MET A 1 24.83 67.36 3.82
CA MET A 1 24.70 66.74 2.49
C MET A 1 24.66 65.23 2.73
N PRO A 2 23.66 64.52 2.33
CA PRO A 2 23.68 63.08 2.42
C PRO A 2 24.70 62.53 1.42
N THR A 3 25.67 61.77 1.91
CA THR A 3 26.66 61.08 1.09
C THR A 3 25.94 59.89 0.42
N ILE A 4 25.80 59.97 -0.89
CA ILE A 4 25.32 58.85 -1.70
C ILE A 4 26.50 57.89 -1.87
N THR A 5 26.47 56.75 -1.20
CA THR A 5 27.41 55.66 -1.45
C THR A 5 26.94 54.97 -2.74
N PRO A 6 27.73 54.96 -3.83
CA PRO A 6 27.32 54.26 -5.05
C PRO A 6 27.27 52.76 -4.77
N GLN A 7 26.11 52.17 -4.95
CA GLN A 7 25.89 50.74 -4.79
C GLN A 7 26.34 50.06 -6.10
N ILE A 8 27.51 49.42 -6.07
CA ILE A 8 28.14 48.78 -7.25
C ILE A 8 27.45 47.44 -7.57
N VAL A 9 26.80 46.85 -6.57
CA VAL A 9 26.08 45.57 -6.74
C VAL A 9 24.70 45.68 -6.09
N THR A 10 23.62 45.55 -6.88
CA THR A 10 22.28 45.42 -6.37
C THR A 10 21.95 43.91 -6.33
N LEU A 11 21.81 43.35 -5.12
CA LEU A 11 21.38 41.97 -4.95
C LEU A 11 19.86 41.93 -5.03
N ASN A 12 19.32 41.45 -6.12
CA ASN A 12 17.89 41.08 -6.22
C ASN A 12 17.74 39.63 -5.83
N THR A 13 17.43 39.36 -4.57
CA THR A 13 17.12 38.00 -4.10
C THR A 13 15.67 37.72 -4.38
N GLN A 14 15.39 36.87 -5.38
CA GLN A 14 14.08 36.25 -5.53
C GLN A 14 14.11 34.91 -4.77
N VAL A 15 13.27 34.79 -3.77
CA VAL A 15 12.99 33.49 -3.15
C VAL A 15 12.00 32.78 -4.07
N LYS A 16 12.50 31.88 -4.92
CA LYS A 16 11.65 30.91 -5.60
C LYS A 16 11.30 29.83 -4.60
N THR A 17 10.01 29.62 -4.36
CA THR A 17 9.52 28.40 -3.70
C THR A 17 9.81 27.26 -4.67
N ALA A 18 10.68 26.34 -4.26
CA ALA A 18 10.85 25.08 -4.99
C ALA A 18 9.48 24.39 -5.09
N PRO A 19 9.15 23.75 -6.21
CA PRO A 19 7.93 22.92 -6.29
C PRO A 19 7.94 21.94 -5.12
N SER A 20 6.83 21.81 -4.41
CA SER A 20 6.75 20.82 -3.33
C SER A 20 6.90 19.44 -3.95
N VAL A 21 7.78 18.62 -3.37
CA VAL A 21 7.95 17.23 -3.76
C VAL A 21 6.59 16.52 -3.68
N SER A 22 6.27 15.68 -4.66
CA SER A 22 5.04 14.90 -4.61
C SER A 22 5.02 14.03 -3.37
N GLN A 23 3.96 14.16 -2.57
CA GLN A 23 3.72 13.27 -1.43
C GLN A 23 2.87 12.05 -1.83
N LEU A 24 2.66 11.80 -3.13
CA LEU A 24 1.84 10.69 -3.60
C LEU A 24 2.31 9.36 -3.01
N GLN A 25 3.61 9.09 -3.02
CA GLN A 25 4.15 7.82 -2.51
C GLN A 25 3.99 7.62 -1.00
N GLN A 26 3.69 8.68 -0.25
CA GLN A 26 3.35 8.63 1.17
C GLN A 26 1.83 8.60 1.41
N SER A 27 1.02 8.63 0.36
CA SER A 27 -0.43 8.59 0.45
C SER A 27 -0.95 7.16 0.28
N GLY A 28 -1.67 6.66 1.26
CA GLY A 28 -2.31 5.35 1.20
C GLY A 28 -3.63 5.33 1.93
N ALA A 29 -4.53 4.45 1.51
CA ALA A 29 -5.85 4.34 2.07
C ALA A 29 -6.17 2.93 2.59
N ILE A 30 -6.70 2.86 3.81
CA ILE A 30 -7.41 1.69 4.33
C ILE A 30 -8.83 1.75 3.76
N ILE A 31 -9.28 0.69 3.09
CA ILE A 31 -10.57 0.67 2.43
C ILE A 31 -11.68 0.25 3.40
N SER A 32 -12.78 0.97 3.37
CA SER A 32 -14.01 0.63 4.09
C SER A 32 -15.20 0.56 3.14
N THR A 33 -16.14 -0.33 3.44
CA THR A 33 -17.45 -0.43 2.77
C THR A 33 -18.53 -0.53 3.84
N GLY A 34 -19.00 0.63 4.35
CA GLY A 34 -19.98 0.71 5.43
C GLY A 34 -19.39 0.57 6.85
N GLY A 35 -18.06 0.51 7.00
CA GLY A 35 -17.39 0.39 8.31
C GLY A 35 -17.15 1.70 9.03
N THR A 36 -17.46 2.84 8.40
CA THR A 36 -17.23 4.17 8.95
C THR A 36 -18.47 5.07 8.83
N THR A 37 -18.43 6.19 9.55
CA THR A 37 -19.47 7.24 9.48
C THR A 37 -19.24 8.25 8.34
N LEU A 38 -18.20 8.03 7.52
CA LEU A 38 -17.92 8.87 6.36
C LEU A 38 -18.95 8.63 5.25
N ALA A 39 -19.21 9.68 4.46
CA ALA A 39 -20.05 9.53 3.27
C ALA A 39 -19.36 8.62 2.22
N ALA A 40 -20.16 7.92 1.42
CA ALA A 40 -19.65 7.09 0.32
C ALA A 40 -18.80 7.92 -0.66
N GLY A 41 -17.63 7.43 -1.00
CA GLY A 41 -16.63 8.09 -1.84
C GLY A 41 -15.75 9.09 -1.09
N ALA A 42 -16.01 9.38 0.18
CA ALA A 42 -15.19 10.29 0.99
C ALA A 42 -13.98 9.60 1.59
N SER A 43 -12.89 10.36 1.74
CA SER A 43 -11.69 9.92 2.45
C SER A 43 -11.31 10.92 3.54
N LEU A 44 -10.73 10.42 4.63
CA LEU A 44 -10.24 11.24 5.73
C LEU A 44 -8.83 10.82 6.12
N TYR A 45 -7.93 11.80 6.26
CA TYR A 45 -6.60 11.57 6.81
C TYR A 45 -6.65 11.42 8.32
N CYS A 46 -6.14 10.32 8.83
CA CYS A 46 -6.05 10.00 10.24
C CYS A 46 -4.57 9.94 10.67
N GLY A 47 -4.17 10.91 11.50
CA GLY A 47 -2.79 11.00 11.99
C GLY A 47 -2.45 10.01 13.11
N ASN A 48 -3.44 9.35 13.70
CA ASN A 48 -3.27 8.38 14.79
C ASN A 48 -4.48 7.45 14.89
N LEU A 49 -4.35 6.40 15.72
CA LEU A 49 -5.40 5.42 15.94
C LEU A 49 -6.70 6.03 16.49
N ALA A 50 -6.61 7.01 17.38
CA ALA A 50 -7.80 7.63 17.96
C ALA A 50 -8.67 8.34 16.89
N ALA A 51 -8.03 8.96 15.89
CA ALA A 51 -8.73 9.59 14.77
C ALA A 51 -9.48 8.53 13.91
N VAL A 52 -8.89 7.35 13.71
CA VAL A 52 -9.58 6.24 13.02
C VAL A 52 -10.76 5.73 13.86
N THR A 53 -10.53 5.49 15.14
CA THR A 53 -11.58 4.98 16.05
C THR A 53 -12.79 5.92 16.12
N ALA A 54 -12.56 7.23 16.03
CA ALA A 54 -13.63 8.25 16.10
C ALA A 54 -14.60 8.21 14.89
N ILE A 55 -14.17 7.64 13.77
CA ILE A 55 -15.01 7.57 12.55
C ILE A 55 -15.59 6.18 12.30
N LEU A 56 -15.31 5.18 13.16
CA LEU A 56 -15.86 3.85 12.97
C LEU A 56 -17.38 3.84 13.16
N SER A 57 -18.05 3.00 12.38
CA SER A 57 -19.47 2.71 12.57
C SER A 57 -19.71 2.11 13.97
N ALA A 58 -20.76 2.56 14.63
CA ALA A 58 -21.11 2.04 15.95
C ALA A 58 -21.50 0.54 15.86
N PRO A 59 -21.27 -0.25 16.91
CA PRO A 59 -21.80 -1.60 17.03
C PRO A 59 -23.34 -1.61 16.90
N LEU A 60 -23.86 -2.59 16.15
CA LEU A 60 -25.30 -2.75 15.90
C LEU A 60 -25.91 -3.80 16.82
N ALA A 61 -27.19 -3.65 17.12
CA ALA A 61 -27.87 -4.59 18.01
C ALA A 61 -28.08 -5.96 17.36
N ILE A 62 -27.84 -7.01 18.14
CA ILE A 62 -28.29 -8.38 17.85
C ILE A 62 -29.67 -8.55 18.47
N THR A 63 -30.59 -9.12 17.73
CA THR A 63 -31.97 -9.37 18.22
C THR A 63 -32.12 -10.72 18.90
N SER A 64 -31.31 -11.72 18.50
CA SER A 64 -31.26 -13.03 19.18
C SER A 64 -29.98 -13.78 18.88
N LEU A 65 -29.55 -14.64 19.83
CA LEU A 65 -28.45 -15.59 19.68
C LEU A 65 -29.00 -16.99 19.98
N ALA A 66 -28.81 -17.93 19.06
CA ALA A 66 -29.23 -19.32 19.22
C ALA A 66 -28.02 -20.25 19.02
N TRP A 67 -27.66 -21.01 20.07
CA TRP A 67 -26.60 -22.02 19.96
C TRP A 67 -27.16 -23.39 19.64
N LEU A 68 -26.58 -24.06 18.67
CA LEU A 68 -26.92 -25.44 18.31
C LEU A 68 -25.64 -26.18 17.84
N ALA A 69 -25.32 -27.29 18.51
CA ALA A 69 -24.27 -28.22 18.08
C ALA A 69 -22.92 -27.56 17.74
N GLY A 70 -22.46 -26.60 18.54
CA GLY A 70 -21.15 -25.91 18.34
C GLY A 70 -21.21 -24.68 17.46
N VAL A 71 -22.38 -24.27 16.98
CA VAL A 71 -22.58 -23.09 16.14
C VAL A 71 -23.60 -22.16 16.79
N VAL A 72 -23.29 -20.87 16.78
CA VAL A 72 -24.24 -19.82 17.14
C VAL A 72 -24.80 -19.21 15.88
N THR A 73 -26.11 -19.05 15.82
CA THR A 73 -26.81 -18.22 14.84
C THR A 73 -27.20 -16.90 15.51
N ALA A 74 -26.68 -15.80 14.99
CA ALA A 74 -27.04 -14.45 15.42
C ALA A 74 -28.03 -13.86 14.41
N THR A 75 -29.14 -13.30 14.91
CA THR A 75 -30.12 -12.56 14.12
C THR A 75 -29.98 -11.08 14.40
N VAL A 76 -30.00 -10.26 13.37
CA VAL A 76 -29.85 -8.80 13.44
C VAL A 76 -31.01 -8.11 12.74
N SER A 77 -31.28 -6.86 13.10
CA SER A 77 -32.40 -6.09 12.52
C SER A 77 -32.04 -5.40 11.19
N ALA A 78 -30.73 -5.13 10.99
CA ALA A 78 -30.21 -4.48 9.77
C ALA A 78 -29.71 -5.53 8.79
N ASP A 79 -29.75 -5.20 7.49
CA ASP A 79 -29.07 -6.00 6.46
C ASP A 79 -27.56 -6.01 6.71
N LEU A 80 -26.92 -7.18 6.58
CA LEU A 80 -25.47 -7.36 6.77
C LEU A 80 -24.64 -6.80 5.61
N GLU A 81 -25.30 -6.44 4.49
CA GLU A 81 -24.66 -5.89 3.29
C GLU A 81 -23.59 -6.82 2.67
N LEU A 82 -23.72 -8.10 2.95
CA LEU A 82 -22.86 -9.18 2.45
C LEU A 82 -23.71 -10.28 1.84
N ALA A 83 -23.18 -10.92 0.80
CA ALA A 83 -23.86 -12.06 0.18
C ALA A 83 -23.84 -13.29 1.11
N VAL A 84 -24.86 -14.12 1.00
CA VAL A 84 -24.95 -15.40 1.71
C VAL A 84 -23.74 -16.27 1.40
N GLY A 85 -23.14 -16.86 2.44
CA GLY A 85 -21.92 -17.66 2.37
C GLY A 85 -20.63 -16.86 2.49
N GLN A 86 -20.66 -15.54 2.45
CA GLN A 86 -19.47 -14.71 2.70
C GLN A 86 -19.09 -14.72 4.17
N THR A 87 -17.78 -14.58 4.44
CA THR A 87 -17.24 -14.52 5.80
C THR A 87 -16.77 -13.12 6.14
N PHE A 88 -16.86 -12.78 7.42
CA PHE A 88 -16.36 -11.51 7.96
C PHE A 88 -15.95 -11.67 9.43
N THR A 89 -15.06 -10.82 9.89
CA THR A 89 -14.67 -10.78 11.31
C THR A 89 -15.57 -9.81 12.04
N THR A 90 -16.15 -10.25 13.17
CA THR A 90 -16.99 -9.41 14.02
C THR A 90 -16.68 -9.64 15.50
N THR A 91 -16.92 -8.62 16.31
CA THR A 91 -16.85 -8.71 17.77
C THR A 91 -18.26 -8.64 18.34
N ILE A 92 -18.63 -9.66 19.12
CA ILE A 92 -19.88 -9.72 19.88
C ILE A 92 -19.59 -9.19 21.28
N ALA A 93 -20.39 -8.27 21.77
CA ALA A 93 -20.22 -7.64 23.08
C ALA A 93 -21.57 -7.43 23.78
N GLY A 94 -21.54 -7.43 25.12
CA GLY A 94 -22.73 -7.18 25.94
C GLY A 94 -23.77 -8.31 25.94
N ALA A 95 -23.48 -9.44 25.35
CA ALA A 95 -24.37 -10.61 25.42
C ALA A 95 -24.29 -11.30 26.78
N THR A 96 -25.42 -11.86 27.21
CA THR A 96 -25.52 -12.68 28.44
C THR A 96 -26.18 -14.01 28.08
N PRO A 97 -25.58 -15.17 28.41
CA PRO A 97 -24.28 -15.38 29.11
C PRO A 97 -23.06 -14.80 28.39
N ALA A 98 -22.06 -14.39 29.17
CA ALA A 98 -20.82 -13.76 28.68
C ALA A 98 -20.02 -14.63 27.71
N ALA A 99 -20.23 -15.95 27.72
CA ALA A 99 -19.56 -16.89 26.83
C ALA A 99 -19.93 -16.70 25.33
N TYR A 100 -20.99 -15.94 25.02
CA TYR A 100 -21.29 -15.51 23.65
C TYR A 100 -20.36 -14.41 23.13
N ASN A 101 -19.74 -13.64 24.04
CA ASN A 101 -18.92 -12.50 23.70
C ASN A 101 -17.53 -12.93 23.22
N GLY A 102 -17.00 -12.20 22.24
CA GLY A 102 -15.68 -12.46 21.66
C GLY A 102 -15.57 -11.95 20.24
N THR A 103 -14.39 -12.12 19.66
CA THR A 103 -14.15 -11.81 18.24
C THR A 103 -14.13 -13.12 17.46
N PHE A 104 -14.98 -13.21 16.45
CA PHE A 104 -15.24 -14.42 15.67
C PHE A 104 -15.15 -14.17 14.17
N VAL A 105 -14.77 -15.21 13.42
CA VAL A 105 -15.04 -15.27 11.99
C VAL A 105 -16.46 -15.78 11.81
N ALA A 106 -17.33 -14.94 11.29
CA ALA A 106 -18.73 -15.23 11.04
C ALA A 106 -18.98 -15.53 9.57
N THR A 107 -20.00 -16.34 9.29
CA THR A 107 -20.48 -16.63 7.93
C THR A 107 -21.91 -16.12 7.79
N VAL A 108 -22.18 -15.37 6.73
CA VAL A 108 -23.53 -14.87 6.41
C VAL A 108 -24.43 -16.03 6.03
N ALA A 109 -25.50 -16.24 6.78
CA ALA A 109 -26.50 -17.29 6.51
C ALA A 109 -27.71 -16.74 5.74
N THR A 110 -28.15 -15.51 6.04
CA THR A 110 -29.15 -14.74 5.30
C THR A 110 -28.75 -13.26 5.34
N THR A 111 -29.46 -12.37 4.71
CA THR A 111 -29.18 -10.92 4.77
C THR A 111 -29.23 -10.34 6.20
N THR A 112 -29.92 -11.04 7.12
CA THR A 112 -30.09 -10.59 8.52
C THR A 112 -29.65 -11.63 9.54
N THR A 113 -28.95 -12.69 9.12
CA THR A 113 -28.41 -13.70 10.04
C THR A 113 -26.99 -14.10 9.65
N PHE A 114 -26.16 -14.28 10.66
CA PHE A 114 -24.82 -14.85 10.49
C PHE A 114 -24.57 -15.95 11.54
N THR A 115 -23.64 -16.83 11.22
CA THR A 115 -23.24 -17.93 12.12
C THR A 115 -21.76 -17.81 12.48
N TYR A 116 -21.41 -18.26 13.70
CA TYR A 116 -20.03 -18.41 14.13
C TYR A 116 -19.86 -19.64 15.04
N SER A 117 -18.63 -20.18 15.09
CA SER A 117 -18.33 -21.37 15.87
C SER A 117 -18.15 -21.04 17.33
N LEU A 118 -18.81 -21.79 18.22
CA LEU A 118 -18.66 -21.73 19.67
C LEU A 118 -18.80 -23.14 20.24
N ALA A 119 -17.66 -23.78 20.52
CA ALA A 119 -17.61 -25.22 20.83
C ALA A 119 -18.42 -25.61 22.08
N THR A 120 -18.45 -24.75 23.09
CA THR A 120 -19.16 -25.01 24.36
C THR A 120 -20.51 -24.31 24.37
N ASN A 121 -21.55 -25.01 24.79
CA ASN A 121 -22.88 -24.42 24.96
C ASN A 121 -22.83 -23.32 26.03
N PRO A 122 -23.11 -22.06 25.70
CA PRO A 122 -23.04 -20.96 26.66
C PRO A 122 -24.29 -20.86 27.57
N GLY A 123 -25.31 -21.66 27.29
CA GLY A 123 -26.61 -21.59 27.93
C GLY A 123 -27.60 -20.73 27.15
N THR A 124 -28.82 -20.60 27.72
CA THR A 124 -29.87 -19.80 27.09
C THR A 124 -29.54 -18.32 27.12
N GLU A 125 -29.63 -17.66 25.97
CA GLU A 125 -29.46 -16.21 25.86
C GLU A 125 -30.53 -15.47 26.67
N THR A 126 -30.12 -14.44 27.39
CA THR A 126 -31.00 -13.50 28.10
C THR A 126 -30.83 -12.06 27.65
N VAL A 127 -29.66 -11.73 27.08
CA VAL A 127 -29.34 -10.45 26.41
C VAL A 127 -28.53 -10.77 25.18
N ALA A 128 -28.99 -10.37 24.00
CA ALA A 128 -28.31 -10.67 22.73
C ALA A 128 -27.05 -9.81 22.46
N GLY A 129 -26.97 -8.63 23.05
CA GLY A 129 -25.80 -7.76 22.91
C GLY A 129 -25.75 -7.04 21.56
N THR A 130 -24.53 -6.74 21.13
CA THR A 130 -24.21 -6.02 19.88
C THR A 130 -23.14 -6.74 19.08
N TYR A 131 -23.08 -6.46 17.78
CA TYR A 131 -22.00 -6.92 16.92
C TYR A 131 -21.32 -5.73 16.22
N THR A 132 -20.03 -5.87 15.92
CA THR A 132 -19.30 -4.87 15.13
C THR A 132 -19.51 -5.15 13.66
N PRO A 133 -20.02 -4.18 12.86
CA PRO A 133 -20.17 -4.35 11.41
C PRO A 133 -18.84 -4.73 10.75
N ASN A 134 -18.95 -5.54 9.68
CA ASN A 134 -17.84 -6.19 8.99
C ASN A 134 -16.60 -5.30 8.81
N ASN A 135 -16.73 -4.20 8.10
CA ASN A 135 -15.56 -3.40 7.76
C ASN A 135 -15.08 -2.48 8.89
N ALA A 136 -15.92 -2.18 9.89
CA ALA A 136 -15.48 -1.42 11.07
C ALA A 136 -14.42 -2.21 11.85
N ALA A 137 -14.59 -3.51 12.02
CA ALA A 137 -13.58 -4.37 12.66
C ALA A 137 -12.28 -4.40 11.84
N PHE A 138 -12.37 -4.56 10.51
CA PHE A 138 -11.20 -4.53 9.63
C PHE A 138 -10.46 -3.19 9.71
N VAL A 139 -11.15 -2.05 9.55
CA VAL A 139 -10.53 -0.72 9.59
C VAL A 139 -9.83 -0.49 10.93
N ASN A 140 -10.46 -0.89 12.06
CA ASN A 140 -9.84 -0.79 13.38
C ASN A 140 -8.58 -1.65 13.50
N ASN A 141 -8.64 -2.92 13.11
CA ASN A 141 -7.50 -3.85 13.22
C ASN A 141 -6.34 -3.43 12.29
N ALA A 142 -6.67 -2.98 11.09
CA ALA A 142 -5.70 -2.43 10.15
C ALA A 142 -5.01 -1.19 10.72
N ALA A 143 -5.77 -0.26 11.30
CA ALA A 143 -5.22 0.94 11.94
C ALA A 143 -4.38 0.59 13.17
N MET A 144 -4.83 -0.33 14.03
CA MET A 144 -4.04 -0.80 15.18
C MET A 144 -2.70 -1.36 14.73
N THR A 145 -2.68 -2.24 13.74
CA THR A 145 -1.44 -2.82 13.22
C THR A 145 -0.57 -1.78 12.51
N PHE A 146 -1.16 -0.87 11.74
CA PHE A 146 -0.47 0.22 11.05
C PHE A 146 0.26 1.13 12.03
N PHE A 147 -0.43 1.67 13.03
CA PHE A 147 0.14 2.58 14.01
C PHE A 147 1.07 1.89 15.03
N ALA A 148 0.99 0.56 15.17
CA ALA A 148 1.98 -0.19 15.94
C ALA A 148 3.37 -0.17 15.30
N GLN A 149 3.48 0.07 13.98
CA GLN A 149 4.77 0.16 13.29
C GLN A 149 5.49 1.48 13.56
N GLY A 150 4.76 2.55 13.85
CA GLY A 150 5.29 3.88 14.15
C GLY A 150 4.23 4.97 14.02
N ASN A 151 4.53 6.16 14.54
CA ASN A 151 3.63 7.32 14.54
C ASN A 151 4.15 8.47 13.68
N THR A 152 5.03 8.20 12.72
CA THR A 152 5.64 9.24 11.89
C THR A 152 4.80 9.59 10.68
N LEU A 153 3.87 8.70 10.29
CA LEU A 153 2.98 8.87 9.15
C LEU A 153 1.56 8.46 9.56
N GLY A 154 0.56 9.24 9.16
CA GLY A 154 -0.84 8.87 9.22
C GLY A 154 -1.28 8.11 7.96
N VAL A 155 -2.54 7.72 7.93
CA VAL A 155 -3.15 6.99 6.83
C VAL A 155 -4.53 7.56 6.50
N TYR A 156 -4.93 7.47 5.25
CA TYR A 156 -6.30 7.77 4.87
C TYR A 156 -7.21 6.56 5.14
N VAL A 157 -8.44 6.83 5.51
CA VAL A 157 -9.53 5.86 5.48
C VAL A 157 -10.46 6.29 4.36
N LEU A 158 -10.67 5.40 3.38
CA LEU A 158 -11.56 5.62 2.24
C LEU A 158 -12.83 4.80 2.43
N GLU A 159 -13.97 5.48 2.54
CA GLU A 159 -15.29 4.86 2.60
C GLU A 159 -15.90 4.77 1.19
N LEU A 160 -16.18 3.56 0.73
CA LEU A 160 -16.83 3.33 -0.57
C LEU A 160 -18.36 3.27 -0.48
N GLY A 161 -18.87 3.23 0.74
CA GLY A 161 -20.28 2.99 1.03
C GLY A 161 -20.63 1.49 1.15
N PRO A 162 -21.81 1.21 1.67
CA PRO A 162 -22.28 -0.16 1.88
C PRO A 162 -22.42 -0.91 0.55
N VAL A 163 -22.11 -2.21 0.57
CA VAL A 163 -22.15 -3.09 -0.61
C VAL A 163 -22.74 -4.45 -0.24
N THR A 164 -23.30 -5.14 -1.24
CA THR A 164 -23.96 -6.44 -1.05
C THR A 164 -23.01 -7.63 -1.29
N SER A 165 -21.78 -7.41 -1.75
CA SER A 165 -20.79 -8.47 -1.95
C SER A 165 -19.38 -7.92 -2.11
N SER A 166 -18.35 -8.77 -1.86
CA SER A 166 -16.96 -8.42 -2.11
C SER A 166 -16.68 -8.08 -3.58
N SER A 167 -17.34 -8.72 -4.53
CA SER A 167 -17.21 -8.38 -5.96
C SER A 167 -17.71 -6.95 -6.26
N ASN A 168 -18.85 -6.56 -5.66
CA ASN A 168 -19.38 -5.20 -5.81
C ASN A 168 -18.45 -4.17 -5.15
N ALA A 169 -17.86 -4.51 -4.00
CA ALA A 169 -16.87 -3.69 -3.32
C ALA A 169 -15.62 -3.42 -4.18
N ILE A 170 -15.10 -4.48 -4.82
CA ILE A 170 -13.94 -4.38 -5.73
C ILE A 170 -14.27 -3.49 -6.94
N THR A 171 -15.49 -3.64 -7.50
CA THR A 171 -15.95 -2.79 -8.61
C THR A 171 -16.12 -1.34 -8.18
N ALA A 172 -16.63 -1.09 -6.96
CA ALA A 172 -16.74 0.26 -6.40
C ALA A 172 -15.37 0.91 -6.21
N LEU A 173 -14.37 0.18 -5.71
CA LEU A 173 -13.00 0.68 -5.62
C LEU A 173 -12.42 1.02 -7.01
N GLN A 174 -12.58 0.13 -8.00
CA GLN A 174 -12.11 0.39 -9.36
C GLN A 174 -12.74 1.67 -9.94
N SER A 175 -14.05 1.82 -9.76
CA SER A 175 -14.78 3.01 -10.22
C SER A 175 -14.28 4.27 -9.52
N TRP A 176 -14.04 4.19 -8.21
CA TRP A 176 -13.51 5.31 -7.43
C TRP A 176 -12.11 5.72 -7.90
N ILE A 177 -11.18 4.74 -8.07
CA ILE A 177 -9.83 5.01 -8.58
C ILE A 177 -9.89 5.66 -9.96
N THR A 178 -10.72 5.14 -10.87
CA THR A 178 -10.86 5.67 -12.23
C THR A 178 -11.36 7.12 -12.21
N THR A 179 -12.36 7.43 -11.38
CA THR A 179 -12.93 8.77 -11.23
C THR A 179 -11.92 9.75 -10.61
N ASN A 180 -11.04 9.27 -9.73
CA ASN A 180 -10.07 10.08 -8.99
C ASN A 180 -8.63 9.86 -9.48
N SER A 181 -8.44 9.59 -10.78
CA SER A 181 -7.14 9.30 -11.36
C SER A 181 -6.34 10.54 -11.75
N SER A 182 -6.97 11.73 -11.82
CA SER A 182 -6.30 12.96 -12.25
C SER A 182 -6.74 14.18 -11.41
N PRO A 183 -5.94 14.59 -10.40
CA PRO A 183 -4.71 13.92 -9.95
C PRO A 183 -4.97 12.62 -9.19
N GLN A 184 -4.05 11.67 -9.27
CA GLN A 184 -4.09 10.44 -8.48
C GLN A 184 -4.02 10.77 -6.99
N GLN A 185 -4.96 10.24 -6.20
CA GLN A 185 -5.05 10.58 -4.77
C GLN A 185 -4.22 9.66 -3.88
N PHE A 186 -4.20 8.35 -4.16
CA PHE A 186 -3.48 7.39 -3.33
C PHE A 186 -2.54 6.52 -4.15
N TYR A 187 -1.35 6.31 -3.59
CA TYR A 187 -0.32 5.44 -4.14
C TYR A 187 -0.61 3.96 -3.81
N ALA A 188 -1.19 3.69 -2.65
CA ALA A 188 -1.43 2.33 -2.19
C ALA A 188 -2.78 2.20 -1.44
N TYR A 189 -3.35 1.00 -1.53
CA TYR A 189 -4.62 0.62 -0.93
C TYR A 189 -4.44 -0.64 -0.09
N LEU A 190 -4.90 -0.60 1.16
CA LEU A 190 -4.99 -1.79 2.01
C LEU A 190 -6.39 -2.40 1.88
N ILE A 191 -6.43 -3.63 1.36
CA ILE A 191 -7.65 -4.31 0.94
C ILE A 191 -8.22 -5.18 2.07
N PRO A 192 -9.55 -5.15 2.33
CA PRO A 192 -10.18 -6.06 3.28
C PRO A 192 -9.93 -7.54 2.94
N PRO A 193 -9.53 -8.40 3.91
CA PRO A 193 -9.25 -9.82 3.65
C PRO A 193 -10.44 -10.60 3.08
N SER A 194 -11.67 -10.17 3.39
CA SER A 194 -12.89 -10.76 2.85
C SER A 194 -12.99 -10.69 1.32
N TRP A 195 -12.33 -9.71 0.69
CA TRP A 195 -12.33 -9.58 -0.78
C TRP A 195 -11.50 -10.69 -1.44
N ASP A 196 -10.35 -11.05 -0.86
CA ASP A 196 -9.58 -12.21 -1.32
C ASP A 196 -10.33 -13.52 -1.02
N THR A 197 -10.83 -13.69 0.19
CA THR A 197 -11.51 -14.93 0.58
C THR A 197 -12.76 -15.21 -0.27
N ASN A 198 -13.54 -14.18 -0.62
CA ASN A 198 -14.83 -14.33 -1.29
C ASN A 198 -14.79 -14.03 -2.80
N ALA A 199 -13.78 -13.31 -3.30
CA ALA A 199 -13.75 -12.82 -4.68
C ALA A 199 -12.32 -12.65 -5.24
N ALA A 200 -11.36 -13.51 -4.88
CA ALA A 200 -9.94 -13.40 -5.29
C ALA A 200 -9.74 -13.24 -6.80
N ALA A 201 -10.49 -13.98 -7.61
CA ALA A 201 -10.39 -13.89 -9.08
C ALA A 201 -10.82 -12.52 -9.61
N THR A 202 -11.86 -11.92 -9.05
CA THR A 202 -12.32 -10.57 -9.39
C THR A 202 -11.28 -9.55 -8.96
N LEU A 203 -10.75 -9.67 -7.72
CA LEU A 203 -9.71 -8.79 -7.20
C LEU A 203 -8.45 -8.83 -8.08
N ASN A 204 -7.99 -10.02 -8.47
CA ASN A 204 -6.85 -10.15 -9.37
C ASN A 204 -7.11 -9.52 -10.75
N THR A 205 -8.30 -9.72 -11.31
CA THR A 205 -8.66 -9.12 -12.61
C THR A 205 -8.62 -7.60 -12.54
N VAL A 206 -9.15 -6.99 -11.50
CA VAL A 206 -9.16 -5.54 -11.33
C VAL A 206 -7.76 -5.00 -11.07
N THR A 207 -6.98 -5.62 -10.18
CA THR A 207 -5.62 -5.16 -9.86
C THR A 207 -4.66 -5.27 -11.03
N LYS A 208 -4.85 -6.23 -11.95
CA LYS A 208 -4.08 -6.33 -13.20
C LYS A 208 -4.20 -5.12 -14.11
N ASN A 209 -5.28 -4.37 -14.05
CA ASN A 209 -5.44 -3.13 -14.83
C ASN A 209 -4.39 -2.06 -14.42
N TYR A 210 -3.79 -2.19 -13.25
CA TYR A 210 -2.78 -1.27 -12.70
C TYR A 210 -1.35 -1.83 -12.76
N ALA A 211 -1.17 -3.04 -13.31
CA ALA A 211 0.12 -3.74 -13.34
C ALA A 211 1.07 -3.28 -14.46
N SER A 212 0.72 -2.21 -15.20
CA SER A 212 1.65 -1.60 -16.17
C SER A 212 2.94 -1.15 -15.49
N PRO A 213 4.13 -1.29 -16.11
CA PRO A 213 5.38 -0.75 -15.59
C PRO A 213 5.34 0.74 -15.24
N THR A 214 4.49 1.51 -15.92
CA THR A 214 4.27 2.94 -15.66
C THR A 214 3.17 3.20 -14.61
N GLY A 215 2.48 2.17 -14.14
CA GLY A 215 1.43 2.29 -13.13
C GLY A 215 2.02 2.59 -11.75
N THR A 216 1.41 3.52 -11.02
CA THR A 216 1.82 3.94 -9.67
C THR A 216 0.76 3.61 -8.62
N THR A 217 0.00 2.56 -8.84
CA THR A 217 -1.08 2.13 -7.93
C THR A 217 -0.81 0.73 -7.41
N TYR A 218 -0.83 0.55 -6.08
CA TYR A 218 -0.53 -0.73 -5.42
C TYR A 218 -1.64 -1.17 -4.47
N PHE A 219 -1.80 -2.48 -4.36
CA PHE A 219 -2.80 -3.13 -3.51
C PHE A 219 -2.12 -4.07 -2.54
N PHE A 220 -2.24 -3.78 -1.25
CA PHE A 220 -1.78 -4.65 -0.17
C PHE A 220 -2.90 -5.60 0.20
N VAL A 221 -2.70 -6.88 -0.10
CA VAL A 221 -3.73 -7.92 -0.02
C VAL A 221 -3.34 -8.96 1.01
N THR A 222 -4.17 -9.14 2.03
CA THR A 222 -4.12 -10.34 2.87
C THR A 222 -4.76 -11.48 2.10
N THR A 223 -3.97 -12.52 1.78
CA THR A 223 -4.40 -13.65 0.95
C THR A 223 -4.23 -14.99 1.69
N THR A 224 -4.71 -16.06 1.07
CA THR A 224 -4.61 -17.43 1.59
C THR A 224 -3.54 -18.24 0.84
N LEU A 225 -3.14 -19.38 1.43
CA LEU A 225 -2.26 -20.35 0.75
C LEU A 225 -2.82 -20.81 -0.62
N THR A 226 -4.14 -20.89 -0.73
CA THR A 226 -4.81 -21.31 -1.97
C THR A 226 -4.81 -20.21 -3.02
N ASN A 227 -5.01 -18.96 -2.60
CA ASN A 227 -5.24 -17.84 -3.51
C ASN A 227 -3.96 -17.10 -3.91
N VAL A 228 -2.86 -17.23 -3.15
CA VAL A 228 -1.63 -16.46 -3.37
C VAL A 228 -1.11 -16.57 -4.81
N SER A 229 -1.18 -17.76 -5.41
CA SER A 229 -0.73 -18.00 -6.77
C SER A 229 -1.61 -17.33 -7.85
N LEU A 230 -2.85 -16.96 -7.53
CA LEU A 230 -3.73 -16.25 -8.47
C LEU A 230 -3.18 -14.87 -8.87
N TYR A 231 -2.42 -14.24 -7.98
CA TYR A 231 -1.84 -12.93 -8.20
C TYR A 231 -0.49 -12.96 -8.96
N ALA A 232 -0.03 -14.13 -9.40
CA ALA A 232 1.24 -14.26 -10.10
C ALA A 232 1.35 -13.30 -11.30
N ALA A 233 2.56 -12.77 -11.52
CA ALA A 233 2.89 -11.78 -12.54
C ALA A 233 2.10 -10.46 -12.44
N ASN A 234 1.67 -10.09 -11.23
CA ASN A 234 0.95 -8.84 -10.97
C ASN A 234 1.80 -7.86 -10.14
N LYS A 235 2.47 -6.93 -10.82
CA LYS A 235 3.28 -5.85 -10.20
C LYS A 235 2.50 -5.05 -9.16
N ALA A 236 1.21 -4.79 -9.44
CA ALA A 236 0.41 -3.90 -8.60
C ALA A 236 -0.01 -4.53 -7.27
N VAL A 237 0.24 -5.82 -7.05
CA VAL A 237 -0.16 -6.53 -5.83
C VAL A 237 1.05 -6.86 -4.96
N PHE A 238 0.94 -6.48 -3.68
CA PHE A 238 1.76 -6.97 -2.60
C PHE A 238 0.91 -7.92 -1.75
N ALA A 239 1.03 -9.23 -2.00
CA ALA A 239 0.24 -10.23 -1.30
C ALA A 239 0.98 -10.76 -0.07
N LEU A 240 0.30 -10.83 1.07
CA LEU A 240 0.80 -11.37 2.32
C LEU A 240 -0.11 -12.50 2.81
N VAL A 241 0.47 -13.67 3.09
CA VAL A 241 -0.24 -14.78 3.74
C VAL A 241 -0.01 -14.68 5.23
N PRO A 242 -1.05 -14.43 6.03
CA PRO A 242 -0.91 -14.20 7.46
C PRO A 242 -0.57 -15.50 8.21
N SER A 243 0.04 -15.36 9.37
CA SER A 243 0.30 -16.48 10.28
C SER A 243 -1.02 -17.19 10.65
N PRO A 244 -1.07 -18.52 10.61
CA PRO A 244 -2.26 -19.28 11.02
C PRO A 244 -2.59 -19.11 12.50
N THR A 245 -1.65 -18.62 13.31
CA THR A 245 -1.80 -18.38 14.75
C THR A 245 -1.90 -16.88 15.09
N LYS A 246 -2.10 -16.01 14.06
CA LYS A 246 -2.27 -14.57 14.32
C LYS A 246 -3.48 -14.31 15.23
N ALA A 247 -3.42 -13.26 16.03
CA ALA A 247 -4.58 -12.80 16.76
C ALA A 247 -5.68 -12.30 15.79
N SER A 248 -6.93 -12.45 16.19
CA SER A 248 -8.09 -11.98 15.38
C SER A 248 -8.12 -10.46 15.21
N THR A 249 -7.40 -9.73 16.06
CA THR A 249 -7.25 -8.27 16.03
C THR A 249 -6.07 -7.80 15.19
N GLU A 250 -5.29 -8.70 14.59
CA GLU A 250 -4.18 -8.33 13.71
C GLU A 250 -4.59 -8.30 12.24
N GLU A 251 -4.23 -7.22 11.55
CA GLU A 251 -4.23 -7.15 10.09
C GLU A 251 -2.79 -7.06 9.59
N GLN A 252 -2.19 -8.23 9.32
CA GLN A 252 -0.75 -8.35 9.08
C GLN A 252 -0.27 -7.61 7.82
N ALA A 253 -1.11 -7.45 6.80
CA ALA A 253 -0.76 -6.69 5.61
C ALA A 253 -0.60 -5.18 5.88
N ALA A 254 -1.15 -4.67 6.99
CA ALA A 254 -0.95 -3.28 7.39
C ALA A 254 0.50 -2.97 7.81
N GLN A 255 1.29 -3.97 8.22
CA GLN A 255 2.72 -3.79 8.51
C GLN A 255 3.51 -3.41 7.25
N PRO A 256 3.58 -4.22 6.17
CA PRO A 256 4.28 -3.81 4.96
C PRO A 256 3.62 -2.59 4.28
N PHE A 257 2.32 -2.38 4.43
CA PHE A 257 1.65 -1.19 3.95
C PHE A 257 2.20 0.09 4.61
N TYR A 258 2.34 0.11 5.96
CA TYR A 258 3.01 1.21 6.65
C TYR A 258 4.45 1.40 6.15
N GLN A 259 5.21 0.30 6.07
CA GLN A 259 6.62 0.34 5.67
C GLN A 259 6.82 0.82 4.23
N TRP A 260 5.85 0.60 3.36
CA TRP A 260 5.81 1.12 2.00
C TRP A 260 5.61 2.63 1.99
N LEU A 261 4.61 3.11 2.72
CA LEU A 261 4.23 4.52 2.74
C LEU A 261 5.21 5.41 3.49
N VAL A 262 5.88 4.90 4.53
CA VAL A 262 6.82 5.68 5.33
C VAL A 262 8.14 5.97 4.61
N ASN A 263 8.42 5.30 3.50
CA ASN A 263 9.58 5.61 2.67
C ASN A 263 9.45 7.05 2.14
N ASN A 264 10.49 7.83 2.35
CA ASN A 264 10.59 9.20 1.85
C ASN A 264 12.03 9.45 1.38
N PRO A 265 12.43 8.89 0.22
CA PRO A 265 13.77 9.08 -0.31
C PRO A 265 14.07 10.56 -0.49
N GLY A 266 15.25 10.99 -0.02
CA GLY A 266 15.64 12.40 -0.04
C GLY A 266 17.00 12.61 0.62
N PRO A 267 17.45 13.88 0.79
CA PRO A 267 18.71 14.18 1.43
C PRO A 267 18.82 13.53 2.81
N GLY A 268 19.80 12.63 2.97
CA GLY A 268 20.02 11.90 4.23
C GLY A 268 19.05 10.74 4.50
N ASN A 269 18.13 10.43 3.59
CA ASN A 269 17.19 9.32 3.73
C ASN A 269 17.21 8.44 2.48
N VAL A 270 17.85 7.29 2.59
CA VAL A 270 18.02 6.33 1.49
C VAL A 270 16.85 5.33 1.50
N LEU A 271 16.35 4.98 0.33
CA LEU A 271 15.31 3.95 0.17
C LEU A 271 15.80 2.62 0.74
N ALA A 272 15.13 2.14 1.78
CA ALA A 272 15.46 0.86 2.38
C ALA A 272 14.74 -0.29 1.67
N PRO A 273 15.38 -1.47 1.53
CA PRO A 273 14.70 -2.67 1.06
C PRO A 273 13.47 -2.99 1.90
N MET A 274 12.45 -3.60 1.30
CA MET A 274 11.27 -4.07 2.03
C MET A 274 11.54 -5.39 2.78
N ALA A 275 12.46 -6.20 2.26
CA ALA A 275 12.85 -7.45 2.90
C ALA A 275 13.45 -7.23 4.28
N TYR A 276 13.11 -8.12 5.21
CA TYR A 276 13.62 -8.19 6.59
C TYR A 276 13.34 -6.98 7.47
N ARG A 277 12.42 -6.09 7.07
CA ARG A 277 11.95 -5.03 7.95
C ARG A 277 11.25 -5.62 9.17
N TYR A 278 11.54 -5.06 10.34
CA TYR A 278 10.90 -5.47 11.59
C TYR A 278 9.41 -5.13 11.58
N GLY A 279 8.60 -6.05 12.14
CA GLY A 279 7.18 -5.86 12.36
C GLY A 279 6.86 -5.83 13.84
N TYR A 280 6.06 -4.86 14.25
CA TYR A 280 5.63 -4.68 15.63
C TYR A 280 4.13 -5.00 15.75
N GLY A 281 3.75 -5.67 16.86
CA GLY A 281 2.34 -6.02 17.09
C GLY A 281 1.78 -7.04 16.09
N VAL A 282 2.65 -7.86 15.45
CA VAL A 282 2.27 -8.90 14.50
C VAL A 282 2.87 -10.25 14.89
N THR A 283 2.11 -11.30 14.69
CA THR A 283 2.48 -12.67 15.04
C THR A 283 3.22 -13.34 13.88
N PRO A 284 4.49 -13.74 14.03
CA PRO A 284 5.21 -14.44 12.97
C PRO A 284 4.69 -15.86 12.78
N TRP A 285 4.89 -16.43 11.60
CA TRP A 285 4.71 -17.85 11.37
C TRP A 285 5.67 -18.67 12.22
N LEU A 286 5.17 -19.72 12.82
CA LEU A 286 6.02 -20.77 13.39
C LEU A 286 6.61 -21.59 12.27
N GLN A 287 7.94 -21.68 12.20
CA GLN A 287 8.63 -22.47 11.16
C GLN A 287 8.43 -23.96 11.36
N GLN A 288 8.41 -24.42 12.62
CA GLN A 288 8.19 -25.82 12.95
C GLN A 288 6.80 -26.28 12.51
N GLY A 289 6.76 -27.32 11.67
CA GLY A 289 5.52 -27.89 11.13
C GLY A 289 4.94 -27.14 9.91
N ASN A 290 5.47 -25.97 9.55
CA ASN A 290 4.94 -25.14 8.45
C ASN A 290 5.91 -24.95 7.27
N ALA A 291 7.03 -25.66 7.24
CA ALA A 291 8.09 -25.42 6.25
C ALA A 291 7.60 -25.52 4.79
N SER A 292 6.73 -26.49 4.47
CA SER A 292 6.17 -26.65 3.12
C SER A 292 5.24 -25.51 2.73
N SER A 293 4.38 -25.04 3.65
CA SER A 293 3.48 -23.92 3.43
C SER A 293 4.25 -22.61 3.24
N ILE A 294 5.25 -22.37 4.08
CA ILE A 294 6.16 -21.22 3.97
C ILE A 294 6.85 -21.23 2.61
N GLN A 295 7.42 -22.38 2.20
CA GLN A 295 8.08 -22.51 0.91
C GLN A 295 7.12 -22.29 -0.27
N SER A 296 5.89 -22.78 -0.18
CA SER A 296 4.87 -22.58 -1.22
C SER A 296 4.56 -21.10 -1.41
N VAL A 297 4.38 -20.34 -0.32
CA VAL A 297 4.12 -18.88 -0.40
C VAL A 297 5.33 -18.17 -1.02
N LEU A 298 6.55 -18.46 -0.54
CA LEU A 298 7.76 -17.82 -1.04
C LEU A 298 8.04 -18.16 -2.52
N SER A 299 7.70 -19.38 -2.97
CA SER A 299 7.83 -19.79 -4.36
C SER A 299 6.83 -19.10 -5.29
N ALA A 300 5.66 -18.71 -4.75
CA ALA A 300 4.64 -17.93 -5.45
C ALA A 300 4.89 -16.40 -5.38
N PHE A 301 6.05 -15.94 -4.91
CA PHE A 301 6.39 -14.54 -4.64
C PHE A 301 5.52 -13.87 -3.58
N GLY A 302 4.75 -14.63 -2.83
CA GLY A 302 4.00 -14.14 -1.69
C GLY A 302 4.91 -13.77 -0.51
N ASN A 303 4.41 -12.94 0.36
CA ASN A 303 5.11 -12.46 1.54
C ASN A 303 4.56 -13.09 2.81
N LEU A 304 5.40 -13.19 3.82
CA LEU A 304 5.13 -13.75 5.14
C LEU A 304 5.80 -12.91 6.22
N ILE A 305 5.30 -13.01 7.44
CA ILE A 305 6.02 -12.53 8.60
C ILE A 305 6.65 -13.74 9.29
N LEU A 306 7.98 -13.76 9.39
CA LEU A 306 8.74 -14.80 10.05
C LEU A 306 9.62 -14.20 11.15
N THR A 307 10.21 -15.06 11.96
CA THR A 307 11.35 -14.67 12.81
C THR A 307 12.64 -14.79 12.02
N GLY A 308 13.64 -13.96 12.36
CA GLY A 308 14.98 -14.04 11.75
C GLY A 308 15.67 -15.37 11.99
N ALA A 309 16.89 -15.48 11.47
CA ALA A 309 17.67 -16.72 11.40
C ALA A 309 17.79 -17.47 12.74
N GLN A 310 18.13 -18.75 12.64
CA GLN A 310 18.67 -19.55 13.73
C GLN A 310 19.79 -18.75 14.43
N GLY A 311 19.64 -18.41 15.69
CA GLY A 311 20.64 -17.65 16.42
C GLY A 311 20.12 -16.47 17.21
N GLY A 312 18.82 -16.41 17.48
CA GLY A 312 18.26 -15.53 18.51
C GLY A 312 17.60 -14.24 18.03
N ILE A 313 17.36 -14.05 16.72
CA ILE A 313 16.49 -12.96 16.26
C ILE A 313 15.05 -13.44 16.36
N SER A 314 14.39 -13.08 17.46
CA SER A 314 12.99 -13.42 17.74
C SER A 314 12.00 -12.38 17.22
N THR A 315 12.47 -11.22 16.78
CA THR A 315 11.62 -10.15 16.28
C THR A 315 10.96 -10.59 14.96
N ALA A 316 9.68 -10.31 14.83
CA ALA A 316 8.93 -10.52 13.60
C ALA A 316 9.53 -9.68 12.45
N THR A 317 9.75 -10.30 11.30
CA THR A 317 10.35 -9.67 10.11
C THR A 317 9.58 -10.04 8.85
N LEU A 318 9.51 -9.11 7.90
CA LEU A 318 8.88 -9.33 6.61
C LEU A 318 9.79 -10.19 5.68
N PHE A 319 9.28 -11.27 5.16
CA PHE A 319 9.88 -12.12 4.11
C PHE A 319 8.98 -12.12 2.87
N LYS A 320 9.42 -11.95 1.68
CA LYS A 320 10.67 -11.49 1.07
C LYS A 320 10.65 -10.00 0.76
N GLY A 321 9.50 -9.32 0.87
CA GLY A 321 9.35 -7.93 0.43
C GLY A 321 9.25 -7.81 -1.09
N THR A 322 8.54 -8.73 -1.76
CA THR A 322 8.36 -8.77 -3.22
C THR A 322 6.92 -8.43 -3.61
N THR A 323 6.76 -7.80 -4.77
CA THR A 323 5.49 -7.76 -5.48
C THR A 323 5.24 -9.09 -6.19
N MET A 324 3.99 -9.34 -6.59
CA MET A 324 3.60 -10.65 -7.13
C MET A 324 4.12 -10.95 -8.55
N ASP A 325 4.84 -10.02 -9.17
CA ASP A 325 5.64 -10.25 -10.39
C ASP A 325 7.04 -10.84 -10.09
N GLY A 326 7.39 -10.97 -8.80
CA GLY A 326 8.65 -11.50 -8.32
C GLY A 326 9.76 -10.46 -8.14
N ALA A 327 9.53 -9.20 -8.52
CA ALA A 327 10.48 -8.12 -8.28
C ALA A 327 10.48 -7.73 -6.79
N GLN A 328 11.63 -7.26 -6.30
CA GLN A 328 11.65 -6.62 -4.99
C GLN A 328 10.78 -5.37 -5.01
N ALA A 329 9.92 -5.20 -4.00
CA ALA A 329 9.01 -4.07 -3.96
C ALA A 329 9.75 -2.73 -3.96
N ALA A 330 10.89 -2.62 -3.28
CA ALA A 330 11.73 -1.42 -3.30
C ALA A 330 12.21 -1.02 -4.71
N PHE A 331 12.41 -1.99 -5.62
CA PHE A 331 12.71 -1.69 -7.03
C PHE A 331 11.60 -0.84 -7.66
N TRP A 332 10.35 -1.30 -7.55
CA TRP A 332 9.21 -0.56 -8.11
C TRP A 332 9.01 0.79 -7.43
N TYR A 333 9.22 0.87 -6.12
CA TYR A 333 9.17 2.15 -5.40
C TYR A 333 10.19 3.16 -5.96
N GLY A 334 11.42 2.71 -6.24
CA GLY A 334 12.47 3.53 -6.83
C GLY A 334 12.15 3.97 -8.27
N VAL A 335 11.62 3.08 -9.10
CA VAL A 335 11.17 3.40 -10.46
C VAL A 335 10.07 4.46 -10.43
N ASP A 336 9.07 4.28 -9.55
CA ASP A 336 7.97 5.22 -9.40
C ASP A 336 8.44 6.57 -8.87
N TYR A 337 9.39 6.58 -7.90
CA TYR A 337 10.03 7.80 -7.43
C TYR A 337 10.62 8.58 -8.58
N PHE A 338 11.45 7.91 -9.39
CA PHE A 338 12.12 8.58 -10.52
C PHE A 338 11.10 9.14 -11.53
N GLN A 339 10.12 8.36 -11.97
CA GLN A 339 9.14 8.83 -12.96
C GLN A 339 8.27 9.99 -12.44
N ILE A 340 7.86 9.96 -11.16
CA ILE A 340 7.08 11.03 -10.54
C ILE A 340 7.91 12.31 -10.44
N GLN A 341 9.16 12.22 -9.95
CA GLN A 341 10.02 13.38 -9.77
C GLN A 341 10.42 14.01 -11.12
N VAL A 342 10.75 13.19 -12.12
CA VAL A 342 11.06 13.68 -13.47
C VAL A 342 9.86 14.39 -14.09
N ALA A 343 8.66 13.79 -14.00
CA ALA A 343 7.46 14.41 -14.54
C ALA A 343 7.16 15.77 -13.88
N GLN A 344 7.32 15.88 -12.56
CA GLN A 344 7.16 17.15 -11.86
C GLN A 344 8.23 18.18 -12.22
N ALA A 345 9.51 17.79 -12.26
CA ALA A 345 10.61 18.68 -12.54
C ALA A 345 10.54 19.22 -13.95
N LEU A 346 10.27 18.37 -14.95
CA LEU A 346 10.11 18.80 -16.35
C LEU A 346 8.90 19.71 -16.53
N SER A 347 7.77 19.39 -15.88
CA SER A 347 6.59 20.25 -15.91
C SER A 347 6.87 21.63 -15.30
N ALA A 348 7.58 21.67 -14.17
CA ALA A 348 7.96 22.91 -13.52
C ALA A 348 8.87 23.75 -14.44
N VAL A 349 9.88 23.14 -15.06
CA VAL A 349 10.80 23.83 -15.99
C VAL A 349 10.08 24.42 -17.18
N VAL A 350 9.13 23.69 -17.77
CA VAL A 350 8.35 24.20 -18.91
C VAL A 350 7.45 25.36 -18.49
N ILE A 351 6.74 25.24 -17.36
CA ILE A 351 5.85 26.29 -16.86
C ILE A 351 6.64 27.52 -16.45
N GLU A 352 7.68 27.37 -15.63
CA GLU A 352 8.52 28.48 -15.18
C GLU A 352 9.27 29.12 -16.37
N GLY A 353 9.81 28.31 -17.29
CA GLY A 353 10.53 28.77 -18.44
C GLY A 353 9.68 29.60 -19.40
N SER A 354 8.36 29.38 -19.40
CA SER A 354 7.40 30.22 -20.17
C SER A 354 7.15 31.58 -19.51
N ASN A 355 7.50 31.74 -18.21
CA ASN A 355 7.22 32.93 -17.41
C ASN A 355 8.48 33.68 -16.96
N THR A 356 9.67 33.26 -17.39
CA THR A 356 10.96 33.88 -17.03
C THR A 356 11.68 34.53 -18.21
N GLN A 357 12.72 35.32 -17.93
CA GLN A 357 13.59 35.90 -18.95
C GLN A 357 15.04 35.44 -18.69
N PRO A 358 15.73 34.87 -19.68
CA PRO A 358 15.23 34.50 -21.02
C PRO A 358 14.20 33.35 -20.95
N PRO A 359 13.21 33.33 -21.86
CA PRO A 359 12.19 32.28 -21.88
C PRO A 359 12.79 30.94 -22.34
N LEU A 360 12.17 29.82 -21.90
CA LEU A 360 12.49 28.51 -22.44
C LEU A 360 11.91 28.41 -23.86
N LEU A 361 12.79 28.30 -24.84
CA LEU A 361 12.40 28.18 -26.23
C LEU A 361 12.59 26.75 -26.75
N TYR A 362 11.75 26.33 -27.71
CA TYR A 362 11.90 25.06 -28.39
C TYR A 362 13.05 25.11 -29.43
N ASN A 363 14.26 24.94 -28.92
CA ASN A 363 15.52 24.90 -29.65
C ASN A 363 16.53 24.02 -28.91
N GLN A 364 17.78 23.91 -29.40
CA GLN A 364 18.78 23.06 -28.76
C GLN A 364 19.06 23.48 -27.31
N ALA A 365 19.03 24.76 -26.98
CA ALA A 365 19.26 25.23 -25.61
C ALA A 365 18.11 24.79 -24.70
N GLY A 366 16.87 24.83 -25.15
CA GLY A 366 15.71 24.32 -24.42
C GLY A 366 15.79 22.80 -24.21
N VAL A 367 16.14 22.03 -25.23
CA VAL A 367 16.36 20.58 -25.12
C VAL A 367 17.45 20.27 -24.09
N ASN A 368 18.57 21.01 -24.11
CA ASN A 368 19.64 20.83 -23.13
C ASN A 368 19.19 21.15 -21.70
N THR A 369 18.32 22.15 -21.53
CA THR A 369 17.73 22.47 -20.19
C THR A 369 16.85 21.34 -19.67
N LEU A 370 15.99 20.77 -20.53
CA LEU A 370 15.15 19.61 -20.15
C LEU A 370 16.01 18.40 -19.81
N GLN A 371 17.05 18.12 -20.62
CA GLN A 371 17.98 17.02 -20.36
C GLN A 371 18.71 17.21 -19.01
N ALA A 372 19.29 18.38 -18.76
CA ALA A 372 20.00 18.67 -17.52
C ALA A 372 19.08 18.55 -16.28
N THR A 373 17.81 18.94 -16.43
CA THR A 373 16.81 18.75 -15.36
C THR A 373 16.57 17.27 -15.07
N ALA A 374 16.40 16.45 -16.11
CA ALA A 374 16.22 15.01 -15.93
C ALA A 374 17.48 14.33 -15.36
N GLU A 375 18.68 14.76 -15.75
CA GLU A 375 19.97 14.29 -15.23
C GLU A 375 20.12 14.61 -13.74
N GLN A 376 19.65 15.78 -13.29
CA GLN A 376 19.66 16.12 -11.87
C GLN A 376 18.79 15.16 -11.07
N ILE A 377 17.56 14.88 -11.53
CA ILE A 377 16.67 13.90 -10.88
C ILE A 377 17.25 12.48 -10.94
N ALA A 378 17.95 12.13 -12.02
CA ALA A 378 18.65 10.86 -12.14
C ALA A 378 19.77 10.73 -11.09
N SER A 379 20.55 11.79 -10.89
CA SER A 379 21.57 11.84 -9.84
C SER A 379 20.97 11.73 -8.43
N ASP A 380 19.86 12.42 -8.18
CA ASP A 380 19.14 12.36 -6.90
C ASP A 380 18.57 10.95 -6.64
N ALA A 381 17.99 10.30 -7.66
CA ALA A 381 17.47 8.93 -7.55
C ALA A 381 18.58 7.93 -7.17
N VAL A 382 19.79 8.08 -7.70
CA VAL A 382 20.95 7.25 -7.33
C VAL A 382 21.42 7.59 -5.90
N ALA A 383 21.54 8.86 -5.57
CA ALA A 383 21.99 9.31 -4.24
C ALA A 383 21.02 8.86 -3.13
N TYR A 384 19.72 8.76 -3.42
CA TYR A 384 18.69 8.35 -2.47
C TYR A 384 18.37 6.86 -2.50
N GLY A 385 19.19 6.06 -3.24
CA GLY A 385 19.05 4.60 -3.29
C GLY A 385 17.81 4.10 -4.05
N CYS A 386 17.18 4.96 -4.85
CA CYS A 386 16.04 4.57 -5.69
C CYS A 386 16.50 3.82 -6.97
N ALA A 387 17.74 4.05 -7.38
CA ALA A 387 18.37 3.37 -8.51
C ALA A 387 19.86 3.13 -8.24
N GLU A 388 20.42 2.11 -8.88
CA GLU A 388 21.87 1.90 -8.94
C GLU A 388 22.51 2.86 -9.95
N SER A 389 21.85 3.02 -11.10
CA SER A 389 22.26 3.95 -12.14
C SER A 389 21.07 4.41 -12.97
N VAL A 390 21.14 5.64 -13.49
CA VAL A 390 20.18 6.18 -14.45
C VAL A 390 20.95 6.90 -15.55
N THR A 391 20.64 6.57 -16.80
CA THR A 391 21.21 7.24 -17.97
C THR A 391 20.10 7.99 -18.69
N ILE A 392 20.29 9.29 -18.95
CA ILE A 392 19.36 10.14 -19.69
C ILE A 392 19.91 10.33 -21.10
N ASN A 393 19.04 10.15 -22.09
CA ASN A 393 19.33 10.40 -23.49
C ASN A 393 18.36 11.45 -24.04
N ALA A 394 18.87 12.38 -24.84
CA ALA A 394 18.07 13.37 -25.54
C ALA A 394 18.45 13.36 -27.03
N VAL A 395 17.47 13.25 -27.91
CA VAL A 395 17.68 13.41 -29.35
C VAL A 395 18.00 14.89 -29.64
N PRO A 396 19.12 15.24 -30.29
CA PRO A 396 19.46 16.62 -30.60
C PRO A 396 18.34 17.30 -31.39
N PHE A 397 18.09 18.57 -31.08
CA PHE A 397 17.00 19.35 -31.69
C PHE A 397 16.96 19.27 -33.22
N ALA A 398 18.09 19.47 -33.88
CA ALA A 398 18.16 19.45 -35.36
C ALA A 398 17.79 18.07 -35.93
N THR A 399 18.22 16.99 -35.30
CA THR A 399 17.88 15.61 -35.70
C THR A 399 16.39 15.34 -35.47
N TYR A 400 15.88 15.73 -34.30
CA TYR A 400 14.49 15.51 -33.95
C TYR A 400 13.50 16.20 -34.90
N ILE A 401 13.72 17.48 -35.22
CA ILE A 401 12.83 18.23 -36.15
C ILE A 401 12.93 17.75 -37.60
N ALA A 402 14.06 17.18 -37.98
CA ALA A 402 14.22 16.59 -39.33
C ALA A 402 13.40 15.28 -39.44
N GLU A 403 13.34 14.51 -38.38
CA GLU A 403 12.59 13.24 -38.32
C GLU A 403 11.10 13.47 -38.07
N PHE A 404 10.76 14.43 -37.17
CA PHE A 404 9.38 14.72 -36.73
C PHE A 404 8.98 16.19 -36.92
N PRO A 405 8.94 16.71 -38.17
CA PRO A 405 8.69 18.14 -38.41
C PRO A 405 7.29 18.60 -37.94
N ALA A 406 6.29 17.70 -37.91
CA ALA A 406 4.97 18.03 -37.43
C ALA A 406 4.96 18.29 -35.91
N ASN A 407 5.78 17.58 -35.13
CA ASN A 407 5.88 17.76 -33.70
C ASN A 407 6.45 19.14 -33.34
N TYR A 408 7.40 19.65 -34.15
CA TYR A 408 7.92 21.01 -33.97
C TYR A 408 6.81 22.06 -34.06
N GLY A 409 5.98 21.96 -35.12
CA GLY A 409 4.83 22.86 -35.31
C GLY A 409 3.78 22.78 -34.17
N ASN A 410 3.67 21.63 -33.52
CA ASN A 410 2.75 21.39 -32.39
C ASN A 410 3.38 21.65 -31.04
N GLY A 411 4.65 22.05 -30.95
CA GLY A 411 5.36 22.27 -29.70
C GLY A 411 5.64 20.98 -28.89
N ILE A 412 5.71 19.82 -29.54
CA ILE A 412 5.90 18.50 -28.89
C ILE A 412 7.37 18.07 -29.04
N TYR A 413 7.99 17.69 -27.94
CA TYR A 413 9.29 17.03 -27.91
C TYR A 413 9.22 15.75 -27.08
N ASP A 414 9.30 14.59 -27.74
CA ASP A 414 9.30 13.25 -27.15
C ASP A 414 10.65 12.52 -27.31
N GLY A 415 11.70 13.27 -27.66
CA GLY A 415 13.06 12.76 -27.83
C GLY A 415 13.86 12.54 -26.55
N LEU A 416 13.26 12.74 -25.36
CA LEU A 416 13.90 12.51 -24.07
C LEU A 416 13.57 11.12 -23.57
N SER A 417 14.60 10.35 -23.16
CA SER A 417 14.43 8.99 -22.65
C SER A 417 15.38 8.71 -21.49
N ALA A 418 15.03 7.73 -20.66
CA ALA A 418 15.86 7.27 -19.53
C ALA A 418 15.98 5.76 -19.52
N THR A 419 17.17 5.26 -19.12
CA THR A 419 17.39 3.86 -18.79
C THR A 419 17.80 3.80 -17.31
N LEU A 420 17.02 3.08 -16.50
CA LEU A 420 17.21 2.96 -15.07
C LEU A 420 17.57 1.53 -14.70
N THR A 421 18.68 1.34 -13.96
CA THR A 421 19.03 0.08 -13.29
C THR A 421 18.58 0.18 -11.84
N GLY A 422 17.72 -0.73 -11.40
CA GLY A 422 17.13 -0.66 -10.05
C GLY A 422 18.09 -1.12 -8.97
N GLN A 423 17.95 -0.52 -7.80
CA GLN A 423 18.62 -0.94 -6.57
C GLN A 423 17.92 -2.18 -6.00
N SER A 424 18.71 -3.18 -5.54
CA SER A 424 18.20 -4.39 -4.91
C SER A 424 18.83 -4.61 -3.54
N GLY A 425 18.04 -5.13 -2.58
CA GLY A 425 18.53 -5.60 -1.29
C GLY A 425 18.94 -7.06 -1.30
N PHE A 426 19.68 -7.49 -0.30
CA PHE A 426 20.01 -8.90 -0.12
C PHE A 426 18.76 -9.70 0.30
N LEU A 427 18.49 -10.81 -0.38
CA LEU A 427 17.44 -11.77 -0.01
C LEU A 427 18.00 -13.04 0.64
N SER A 428 19.28 -13.34 0.40
CA SER A 428 20.01 -14.43 1.03
C SER A 428 21.51 -14.19 0.94
N VAL A 429 22.27 -14.74 1.89
CA VAL A 429 23.72 -14.74 1.89
C VAL A 429 24.19 -16.16 2.16
N THR A 430 25.05 -16.70 1.30
CA THR A 430 25.70 -18.00 1.53
C THR A 430 27.13 -17.75 1.99
N PHE A 431 27.45 -18.24 3.17
CA PHE A 431 28.82 -18.21 3.69
C PHE A 431 29.42 -19.61 3.62
N ASN A 432 30.45 -19.79 2.79
CA ASN A 432 31.16 -21.05 2.63
C ASN A 432 32.33 -21.10 3.58
N LEU A 433 32.27 -21.95 4.60
CA LEU A 433 33.38 -22.20 5.53
C LEU A 433 34.04 -23.52 5.21
N THR A 434 35.32 -23.47 4.93
CA THR A 434 36.18 -24.69 4.85
C THR A 434 37.02 -24.73 6.12
N ALA A 435 36.73 -25.70 6.99
CA ALA A 435 37.57 -25.99 8.13
C ALA A 435 38.62 -27.03 7.73
N VAL A 436 39.91 -26.73 7.92
CA VAL A 436 41.01 -27.66 7.72
C VAL A 436 41.39 -28.20 9.08
N ALA A 437 41.26 -29.49 9.29
CA ALA A 437 41.86 -30.15 10.46
C ALA A 437 43.38 -29.98 10.44
N PHE A 438 43.99 -29.96 11.62
CA PHE A 438 45.44 -29.76 11.74
C PHE A 438 46.18 -30.65 10.72
N PRO A 439 47.20 -30.12 9.99
CA PRO A 439 48.01 -30.96 9.13
C PRO A 439 48.70 -32.01 10.01
N THR A 440 48.47 -33.27 9.71
CA THR A 440 49.16 -34.44 10.31
C THR A 440 50.58 -34.47 9.84
#